data_799a1abe7f2e1433eb9d0c38d2bf9fc1
#
_entry.id   799a1abe7f2e1433eb9d0c38d2bf9fc1
#
_cell.length_a   1.000
_cell.length_b   1.000
_cell.length_c   1.000
_cell.angle_alpha   90.00
_cell.angle_beta   90.00
_cell.angle_gamma   90.00
#
_symmetry.space_group_name_H-M   'P 1'
#
loop_
_entity.id
_entity.type
_entity.pdbx_description
1 polymer ?
#
loop_
_entity_poly.entity_id
_entity_poly.type
_entity_poly.pdbx_seq_one_letter_code
_entity_poly.pdbx_strand_id
1 'polypeptide(L)'
;MPVRQQGSENEKFREILQSVAAGKLSLQNWEHHLCPRELKKLPNKEWFIDNATKLCATNASCKGFNIDKLKKLGKPIAQVKAINRGPGSKDHPTASSGNLRNTILLAEGCKVMCTYNLAKNLGIVNGKVAYFYCTIT
;
A
#
# COMPACT_ATOMS: atom_id res chain seq x y z
N MET A 1 -9.41 19.40 11.49
CA MET A 1 -9.94 19.54 10.12
C MET A 1 -9.16 18.60 9.20
N PRO A 2 -9.82 17.85 8.31
CA PRO A 2 -9.10 17.02 7.34
C PRO A 2 -8.31 17.93 6.38
N VAL A 3 -7.00 17.70 6.31
CA VAL A 3 -6.07 18.47 5.45
C VAL A 3 -6.17 18.05 3.98
N ARG A 4 -6.79 16.90 3.71
CA ARG A 4 -6.97 16.33 2.37
C ARG A 4 -8.43 16.42 1.95
N GLN A 5 -8.69 16.48 0.64
CA GLN A 5 -10.03 16.55 0.06
C GLN A 5 -10.78 17.84 0.46
N GLN A 6 -10.08 18.96 0.45
CA GLN A 6 -10.67 20.28 0.56
C GLN A 6 -11.37 20.64 -0.75
N GLY A 7 -12.49 21.32 -0.66
CA GLY A 7 -13.32 21.68 -1.80
C GLY A 7 -14.78 21.29 -1.56
N SER A 8 -15.69 22.08 -2.07
CA SER A 8 -17.14 21.85 -1.94
C SER A 8 -17.58 20.57 -2.66
N GLU A 9 -16.91 20.20 -3.75
CA GLU A 9 -17.16 18.97 -4.51
C GLU A 9 -16.91 17.69 -3.69
N ASN A 10 -16.09 17.77 -2.65
CA ASN A 10 -15.75 16.63 -1.78
C ASN A 10 -16.54 16.60 -0.46
N GLU A 11 -17.45 17.54 -0.23
CA GLU A 11 -18.16 17.66 1.04
C GLU A 11 -18.97 16.40 1.36
N LYS A 12 -19.77 15.95 0.42
CA LYS A 12 -20.58 14.73 0.58
C LYS A 12 -19.71 13.48 0.79
N PHE A 13 -18.58 13.40 0.13
CA PHE A 13 -17.64 12.29 0.34
C PHE A 13 -17.02 12.32 1.75
N ARG A 14 -16.66 13.51 2.26
CA ARG A 14 -16.18 13.66 3.64
C ARG A 14 -17.22 13.26 4.68
N GLU A 15 -18.49 13.64 4.49
CA GLU A 15 -19.60 13.24 5.36
C GLU A 15 -19.76 11.72 5.41
N ILE A 16 -19.69 11.06 4.24
CA ILE A 16 -19.75 9.60 4.15
C ILE A 16 -18.58 8.97 4.91
N LEU A 17 -17.33 9.45 4.70
CA LEU A 17 -16.17 8.93 5.42
C LEU A 17 -16.28 9.12 6.94
N GLN A 18 -16.80 10.26 7.40
CA GLN A 18 -17.05 10.51 8.82
C GLN A 18 -18.13 9.58 9.39
N SER A 19 -19.21 9.33 8.65
CA SER A 19 -20.24 8.40 9.06
C SER A 19 -19.75 6.96 9.14
N VAL A 20 -18.88 6.54 8.19
CA VAL A 20 -18.19 5.24 8.24
C VAL A 20 -17.29 5.15 9.47
N ALA A 21 -16.46 6.17 9.72
CA ALA A 21 -15.58 6.21 10.89
C ALA A 21 -16.32 6.16 12.23
N ALA A 22 -17.51 6.76 12.27
CA ALA A 22 -18.39 6.75 13.46
C ALA A 22 -19.24 5.47 13.58
N GLY A 23 -19.17 4.54 12.62
CA GLY A 23 -20.04 3.37 12.57
C GLY A 23 -21.52 3.68 12.34
N LYS A 24 -21.83 4.85 11.78
CA LYS A 24 -23.21 5.37 11.58
C LYS A 24 -23.58 5.51 10.10
N LEU A 25 -22.99 4.71 9.24
CA LEU A 25 -23.30 4.75 7.81
C LEU A 25 -24.75 4.32 7.56
N SER A 26 -25.53 5.18 6.89
CA SER A 26 -26.89 4.84 6.50
C SER A 26 -26.92 3.86 5.33
N LEU A 27 -27.96 3.01 5.25
CA LEU A 27 -28.15 2.08 4.14
C LEU A 27 -28.18 2.82 2.79
N GLN A 28 -28.85 3.97 2.74
CA GLN A 28 -28.93 4.81 1.55
C GLN A 28 -27.54 5.27 1.08
N ASN A 29 -26.68 5.73 1.99
CA ASN A 29 -25.30 6.13 1.64
C ASN A 29 -24.48 4.93 1.17
N TRP A 30 -24.68 3.75 1.75
CA TRP A 30 -24.05 2.52 1.29
C TRP A 30 -24.48 2.19 -0.15
N GLU A 31 -25.77 2.12 -0.43
CA GLU A 31 -26.32 1.73 -1.72
C GLU A 31 -25.95 2.69 -2.84
N HIS A 32 -25.99 4.01 -2.61
CA HIS A 32 -25.77 5.01 -3.65
C HIS A 32 -24.29 5.33 -3.89
N HIS A 33 -23.45 5.24 -2.86
CA HIS A 33 -22.08 5.75 -2.94
C HIS A 33 -20.99 4.69 -2.81
N LEU A 34 -21.19 3.62 -2.05
CA LEU A 34 -20.19 2.60 -1.81
C LEU A 34 -20.47 1.32 -2.58
N CYS A 35 -21.69 0.82 -2.58
CA CYS A 35 -22.08 -0.39 -3.27
C CYS A 35 -21.77 -0.40 -4.78
N PRO A 36 -21.96 0.70 -5.54
CA PRO A 36 -21.57 0.75 -6.96
C PRO A 36 -20.07 0.63 -7.20
N ARG A 37 -19.25 0.88 -6.17
CA ARG A 37 -17.77 0.78 -6.23
C ARG A 37 -17.25 -0.59 -5.85
N GLU A 38 -18.12 -1.57 -5.62
CA GLU A 38 -17.69 -2.96 -5.46
C GLU A 38 -16.95 -3.43 -6.70
N LEU A 39 -15.82 -4.11 -6.49
CA LEU A 39 -14.96 -4.61 -7.57
C LEU A 39 -15.72 -5.41 -8.63
N LYS A 40 -16.74 -6.20 -8.20
CA LYS A 40 -17.58 -7.00 -9.10
C LYS A 40 -18.40 -6.17 -10.10
N LYS A 41 -18.71 -4.92 -9.75
CA LYS A 41 -19.54 -3.99 -10.52
C LYS A 41 -18.72 -3.02 -11.37
N LEU A 42 -17.38 -3.00 -11.22
CA LEU A 42 -16.53 -2.11 -11.99
C LEU A 42 -16.33 -2.63 -13.42
N PRO A 43 -16.53 -1.79 -14.45
CA PRO A 43 -16.35 -2.19 -15.84
C PRO A 43 -14.90 -2.59 -16.16
N ASN A 44 -13.93 -1.98 -15.51
CA ASN A 44 -12.49 -2.21 -15.70
C ASN A 44 -11.86 -2.96 -14.51
N LYS A 45 -12.56 -3.96 -13.97
CA LYS A 45 -12.11 -4.67 -12.75
C LYS A 45 -10.69 -5.25 -12.87
N GLU A 46 -10.30 -5.76 -14.03
CA GLU A 46 -8.98 -6.37 -14.25
C GLU A 46 -7.88 -5.32 -14.16
N TRP A 47 -8.05 -4.19 -14.83
CA TRP A 47 -7.14 -3.06 -14.70
C TRP A 47 -7.04 -2.60 -13.24
N PHE A 48 -8.17 -2.53 -12.53
CA PHE A 48 -8.20 -2.11 -11.14
C PHE A 48 -7.47 -3.09 -10.22
N ILE A 49 -7.68 -4.41 -10.41
CA ILE A 49 -6.98 -5.45 -9.66
C ILE A 49 -5.46 -5.36 -9.85
N ASP A 50 -5.01 -5.03 -11.06
CA ASP A 50 -3.59 -4.98 -11.36
C ASP A 50 -2.91 -3.68 -10.92
N ASN A 51 -3.61 -2.57 -10.94
CA ASN A 51 -3.02 -1.25 -10.67
C ASN A 51 -3.35 -0.67 -9.29
N ALA A 52 -4.46 -1.05 -8.66
CA ALA A 52 -4.84 -0.51 -7.37
C ALA A 52 -3.98 -1.05 -6.22
N THR A 53 -3.79 -0.21 -5.20
CA THR A 53 -3.18 -0.64 -3.95
C THR A 53 -4.21 -1.39 -3.11
N LYS A 54 -3.90 -2.64 -2.77
CA LYS A 54 -4.77 -3.47 -1.94
C LYS A 54 -4.50 -3.23 -0.46
N LEU A 55 -5.56 -2.95 0.29
CA LEU A 55 -5.52 -2.95 1.75
C LEU A 55 -5.87 -4.35 2.26
N CYS A 56 -5.05 -4.88 3.16
CA CYS A 56 -5.23 -6.20 3.76
C CYS A 56 -5.40 -6.07 5.26
N ALA A 57 -6.27 -6.90 5.84
CA ALA A 57 -6.52 -6.91 7.29
C ALA A 57 -5.32 -7.46 8.09
N THR A 58 -4.49 -8.32 7.49
CA THR A 58 -3.35 -8.94 8.17
C THR A 58 -2.06 -8.81 7.34
N ASN A 59 -0.91 -8.82 8.03
CA ASN A 59 0.40 -8.83 7.38
C ASN A 59 0.61 -10.10 6.54
N ALA A 60 0.08 -11.24 6.96
CA ALA A 60 0.16 -12.49 6.22
C ALA A 60 -0.56 -12.41 4.87
N SER A 61 -1.78 -11.87 4.84
CA SER A 61 -2.53 -11.64 3.61
C SER A 61 -1.83 -10.65 2.68
N CYS A 62 -1.26 -9.58 3.24
CA CYS A 62 -0.49 -8.61 2.48
C CYS A 62 0.76 -9.26 1.85
N LYS A 63 1.49 -10.07 2.62
CA LYS A 63 2.68 -10.79 2.15
C LYS A 63 2.34 -11.76 1.01
N GLY A 64 1.28 -12.56 1.19
CA GLY A 64 0.79 -13.48 0.16
C GLY A 64 0.46 -12.75 -1.14
N PHE A 65 -0.36 -11.71 -1.06
CA PHE A 65 -0.73 -10.90 -2.22
C PHE A 65 0.50 -10.29 -2.95
N ASN A 66 1.47 -9.77 -2.20
CA ASN A 66 2.68 -9.19 -2.78
C ASN A 66 3.53 -10.25 -3.49
N ILE A 67 3.66 -11.45 -2.92
CA ILE A 67 4.38 -12.57 -3.55
C ILE A 67 3.70 -12.97 -4.86
N ASP A 68 2.38 -13.08 -4.87
CA ASP A 68 1.62 -13.43 -6.07
C ASP A 68 1.78 -12.38 -7.16
N LYS A 69 1.79 -11.10 -6.81
CA LYS A 69 2.06 -10.01 -7.75
C LYS A 69 3.49 -10.06 -8.29
N LEU A 70 4.50 -10.36 -7.46
CA LEU A 70 5.87 -10.55 -7.92
C LEU A 70 6.01 -11.71 -8.89
N LYS A 71 5.37 -12.85 -8.60
CA LYS A 71 5.37 -14.03 -9.49
C LYS A 71 4.73 -13.72 -10.85
N LYS A 72 3.64 -12.94 -10.86
CA LYS A 72 2.96 -12.53 -12.10
C LYS A 72 3.82 -11.69 -13.04
N LEU A 73 4.86 -11.02 -12.54
CA LEU A 73 5.80 -10.28 -13.38
C LEU A 73 6.65 -11.18 -14.29
N GLY A 74 6.76 -12.48 -13.99
CA GLY A 74 7.55 -13.43 -14.77
C GLY A 74 9.05 -13.12 -14.80
N LYS A 75 9.54 -12.29 -13.88
CA LYS A 75 10.94 -11.88 -13.76
C LYS A 75 11.62 -12.59 -12.58
N PRO A 76 12.94 -12.75 -12.59
CA PRO A 76 13.68 -13.27 -11.45
C PRO A 76 13.39 -12.44 -10.20
N ILE A 77 13.17 -13.12 -9.07
CA ILE A 77 12.92 -12.48 -7.78
C ILE A 77 14.21 -12.50 -6.97
N ALA A 78 14.75 -11.31 -6.72
CA ALA A 78 15.90 -11.12 -5.84
C ALA A 78 15.43 -11.05 -4.38
N GLN A 79 16.18 -11.72 -3.50
CA GLN A 79 16.01 -11.65 -2.06
C GLN A 79 17.10 -10.75 -1.45
N VAL A 80 16.73 -9.56 -1.01
CA VAL A 80 17.65 -8.63 -0.34
C VAL A 80 17.52 -8.83 1.17
N LYS A 81 18.62 -9.17 1.83
CA LYS A 81 18.70 -9.36 3.29
C LYS A 81 19.31 -8.12 3.93
N ALA A 82 18.76 -7.70 5.07
CA ALA A 82 19.32 -6.63 5.88
C ALA A 82 20.65 -7.06 6.49
N ILE A 83 21.59 -6.12 6.58
CA ILE A 83 22.82 -6.28 7.35
C ILE A 83 22.57 -5.68 8.74
N ASN A 84 22.31 -6.54 9.71
CA ASN A 84 22.05 -6.14 11.09
C ASN A 84 23.38 -6.04 11.85
N ARG A 85 23.61 -4.91 12.54
CA ARG A 85 24.82 -4.67 13.34
C ARG A 85 24.43 -4.34 14.78
N GLY A 86 25.19 -4.86 15.74
CA GLY A 86 24.98 -4.63 17.18
C GLY A 86 24.28 -5.79 17.91
N PRO A 87 24.41 -5.86 19.24
CA PRO A 87 23.79 -6.89 20.06
C PRO A 87 22.27 -6.92 19.92
N GLY A 88 21.68 -8.08 19.72
CA GLY A 88 20.23 -8.27 19.61
C GLY A 88 19.56 -7.72 18.35
N SER A 89 20.33 -7.15 17.39
CA SER A 89 19.76 -6.47 16.22
C SER A 89 18.97 -7.41 15.28
N LYS A 90 19.25 -8.73 15.31
CA LYS A 90 18.55 -9.72 14.49
C LYS A 90 17.15 -10.06 15.01
N ASP A 91 16.93 -9.93 16.30
CA ASP A 91 15.73 -10.38 17.00
C ASP A 91 14.75 -9.23 17.26
N HIS A 92 15.12 -8.00 16.87
CA HIS A 92 14.24 -6.85 17.05
C HIS A 92 13.01 -6.93 16.13
N PRO A 93 11.79 -6.72 16.67
CA PRO A 93 10.57 -6.64 15.87
C PRO A 93 10.68 -5.52 14.83
N THR A 94 10.12 -5.73 13.63
CA THR A 94 10.10 -4.74 12.55
C THR A 94 9.54 -3.38 13.01
N ALA A 95 8.56 -3.37 13.92
CA ALA A 95 7.96 -2.16 14.46
C ALA A 95 8.96 -1.30 15.26
N SER A 96 9.84 -1.92 16.07
CA SER A 96 10.87 -1.20 16.83
C SER A 96 12.07 -0.78 15.98
N SER A 97 12.23 -1.36 14.79
CA SER A 97 13.29 -1.05 13.83
C SER A 97 12.84 -0.03 12.75
N GLY A 98 11.91 0.87 13.06
CA GLY A 98 11.41 1.86 12.11
C GLY A 98 10.70 1.27 10.89
N ASN A 99 10.04 0.12 11.04
CA ASN A 99 9.41 -0.66 9.99
C ASN A 99 10.37 -1.23 8.92
N LEU A 100 11.68 -1.29 9.21
CA LEU A 100 12.64 -1.94 8.35
C LEU A 100 12.51 -3.46 8.44
N ARG A 101 12.43 -4.11 7.29
CA ARG A 101 12.29 -5.57 7.21
C ARG A 101 13.64 -6.24 7.08
N ASN A 102 13.83 -7.37 7.74
CA ASN A 102 15.05 -8.17 7.62
C ASN A 102 15.24 -8.77 6.21
N THR A 103 14.16 -8.90 5.45
CA THR A 103 14.21 -9.45 4.10
C THR A 103 13.19 -8.75 3.22
N ILE A 104 13.60 -8.35 2.04
CA ILE A 104 12.75 -7.74 1.01
C ILE A 104 12.88 -8.58 -0.26
N LEU A 105 11.76 -8.86 -0.91
CA LEU A 105 11.70 -9.51 -2.22
C LEU A 105 11.47 -8.42 -3.28
N LEU A 106 12.31 -8.40 -4.31
CA LEU A 106 12.25 -7.44 -5.41
C LEU A 106 12.34 -8.17 -6.74
N ALA A 107 11.63 -7.66 -7.74
CA ALA A 107 11.78 -8.06 -9.12
C ALA A 107 11.79 -6.81 -10.00
N GLU A 108 12.46 -6.88 -11.14
CA GLU A 108 12.46 -5.75 -12.08
C GLU A 108 11.04 -5.38 -12.50
N GLY A 109 10.72 -4.08 -12.45
CA GLY A 109 9.37 -3.56 -12.73
C GLY A 109 8.38 -3.71 -11.58
N CYS A 110 8.77 -4.25 -10.42
CA CYS A 110 7.84 -4.34 -9.30
C CYS A 110 7.56 -2.96 -8.68
N LYS A 111 6.32 -2.80 -8.23
CA LYS A 111 5.85 -1.60 -7.52
C LYS A 111 6.35 -1.66 -6.07
N VAL A 112 7.03 -0.63 -5.64
CA VAL A 112 7.58 -0.51 -4.28
C VAL A 112 7.04 0.74 -3.60
N MET A 113 6.94 0.72 -2.29
CA MET A 113 6.54 1.88 -1.49
C MET A 113 7.63 2.17 -0.46
N CYS A 114 8.04 3.44 -0.40
CA CYS A 114 8.94 3.91 0.63
C CYS A 114 8.24 3.87 1.99
N THR A 115 8.84 3.21 2.99
CA THR A 115 8.29 3.09 4.34
C THR A 115 8.92 4.04 5.35
N TYR A 116 9.86 4.87 4.89
CA TYR A 116 10.59 5.84 5.72
C TYR A 116 10.84 7.14 4.96
N ASN A 117 11.01 8.25 5.68
CA ASN A 117 11.35 9.53 5.08
C ASN A 117 12.86 9.59 4.81
N LEU A 118 13.30 9.24 3.61
CA LEU A 118 14.72 9.18 3.25
C LEU A 118 15.27 10.55 2.84
N ALA A 119 14.56 11.26 1.96
CA ALA A 119 14.98 12.57 1.48
C ALA A 119 13.74 13.43 1.20
N LYS A 120 13.29 14.16 2.22
CA LYS A 120 12.09 15.00 2.15
C LYS A 120 12.16 16.08 1.08
N ASN A 121 13.35 16.69 0.91
CA ASN A 121 13.63 17.71 -0.11
C ASN A 121 13.53 17.20 -1.54
N LEU A 122 13.73 15.88 -1.76
CA LEU A 122 13.60 15.21 -3.06
C LEU A 122 12.24 14.49 -3.21
N GLY A 123 11.34 14.65 -2.26
CA GLY A 123 10.04 14.00 -2.28
C GLY A 123 10.08 12.48 -2.01
N ILE A 124 11.21 11.95 -1.51
CA ILE A 124 11.35 10.54 -1.12
C ILE A 124 10.89 10.41 0.33
N VAL A 125 9.58 10.30 0.49
CA VAL A 125 8.90 10.27 1.78
C VAL A 125 8.12 8.98 1.98
N ASN A 126 7.79 8.68 3.22
CA ASN A 126 6.93 7.55 3.55
C ASN A 126 5.61 7.60 2.78
N GLY A 127 5.22 6.48 2.20
CA GLY A 127 4.03 6.35 1.36
C GLY A 127 4.28 6.67 -0.13
N LYS A 128 5.46 7.18 -0.51
CA LYS A 128 5.79 7.39 -1.93
C LYS A 128 5.93 6.05 -2.64
N VAL A 129 5.23 5.94 -3.75
CA VAL A 129 5.25 4.75 -4.62
C VAL A 129 6.19 5.00 -5.79
N ALA A 130 6.96 3.97 -6.15
CA ALA A 130 7.89 3.94 -7.27
C ALA A 130 7.92 2.54 -7.91
N TYR A 131 8.60 2.41 -9.04
CA TYR A 131 8.88 1.12 -9.65
C TYR A 131 10.37 0.81 -9.50
N PHE A 132 10.67 -0.44 -9.19
CA PHE A 132 12.05 -0.90 -9.04
C PHE A 132 12.61 -1.31 -10.40
N TYR A 133 13.72 -0.70 -10.78
CA TYR A 133 14.53 -1.09 -11.94
C TYR A 133 15.97 -1.29 -11.49
N CYS A 134 16.57 -2.41 -11.88
CA CYS A 134 17.96 -2.70 -11.62
C CYS A 134 18.66 -2.89 -12.97
N THR A 135 19.59 -2.00 -13.30
CA THR A 135 20.50 -2.19 -14.43
C THR A 135 21.67 -3.02 -13.90
N ILE A 136 21.75 -4.28 -14.28
CA ILE A 136 22.95 -5.10 -14.02
C ILE A 136 23.93 -4.72 -15.14
N THR A 137 24.90 -3.88 -14.81
CA THR A 137 26.08 -3.63 -15.64
C THR A 137 27.13 -4.70 -15.34
#